data_371102eb31efb535c0500573e0a3e1b2
#
_entry.id   371102eb31efb535c0500573e0a3e1b2
#
_cell.length_a   1.000
_cell.length_b   1.000
_cell.length_c   1.000
_cell.angle_alpha   90.00
_cell.angle_beta   90.00
_cell.angle_gamma   90.00
#
_symmetry.space_group_name_H-M   'P 1'
#
loop_
_entity.id
_entity.type
_entity.pdbx_description
1 polymer ?
#
loop_
_entity_poly.entity_id
_entity_poly.type
_entity_poly.pdbx_seq_one_letter_code
_entity_poly.pdbx_strand_id
1 'polypeptide(L)'
;AWTIEKIEREKQEFIIGISSCYDKFQNKIFGVSQIFEYNGNYIVTDCTPLTNMNDYEEAFERYLESTLKNALFRENENKKEFRLIFHINKAPSNKYEIKAINNVLNKFKEYNVSYAIVHLNYNHNFRVFNNEGKENNRKGLYINIDENKTLLTLSDKSINPLLIDVDNRSTFKDKDYITKQIYWFCHLSFRSFIPSKRTVTMQYPYLISRLTNEIKQIDGWDYELLKGIGDKLWFL
;
A
#
# COMPACT_ATOMS: atom_id res chain seq x y z
N ALA A 1 -16.83 2.43 -11.84
CA ALA A 1 -15.87 2.11 -10.79
C ALA A 1 -16.61 2.07 -9.46
N TRP A 2 -16.27 1.15 -8.60
CA TRP A 2 -16.78 1.11 -7.24
C TRP A 2 -16.00 2.12 -6.41
N THR A 3 -16.68 2.86 -5.53
CA THR A 3 -16.07 3.77 -4.57
C THR A 3 -16.46 3.34 -3.17
N ILE A 4 -15.56 3.54 -2.19
CA ILE A 4 -15.83 3.27 -0.79
C ILE A 4 -16.53 4.51 -0.21
N GLU A 5 -17.64 4.30 0.51
CA GLU A 5 -18.30 5.37 1.23
C GLU A 5 -17.42 5.85 2.40
N LYS A 6 -17.35 7.16 2.60
CA LYS A 6 -16.52 7.75 3.66
C LYS A 6 -17.10 7.43 5.03
N ILE A 7 -16.28 6.81 5.88
CA ILE A 7 -16.65 6.45 7.25
C ILE A 7 -16.50 7.66 8.20
N GLU A 8 -15.47 8.48 7.98
CA GLU A 8 -15.20 9.70 8.78
C GLU A 8 -15.09 10.92 7.86
N ARG A 9 -15.74 12.03 8.22
CA ARG A 9 -15.83 13.23 7.38
C ARG A 9 -14.76 14.31 7.68
N GLU A 10 -14.04 14.21 8.78
CA GLU A 10 -13.26 15.34 9.31
C GLU A 10 -11.81 15.39 8.82
N LYS A 11 -11.21 14.25 8.48
CA LYS A 11 -9.80 14.16 8.07
C LYS A 11 -9.65 13.75 6.62
N GLN A 12 -8.68 14.32 5.95
CA GLN A 12 -8.27 13.85 4.64
C GLN A 12 -7.37 12.64 4.80
N GLU A 13 -7.72 11.53 4.15
CA GLU A 13 -7.01 10.27 4.28
C GLU A 13 -6.46 9.80 2.95
N PHE A 14 -5.20 9.39 2.97
CA PHE A 14 -4.51 8.80 1.84
C PHE A 14 -3.99 7.40 2.20
N ILE A 15 -4.17 6.46 1.29
CA ILE A 15 -3.67 5.11 1.41
C ILE A 15 -2.53 4.94 0.42
N ILE A 16 -1.35 4.58 0.93
CA ILE A 16 -0.11 4.53 0.18
C ILE A 16 0.35 3.08 0.09
N GLY A 17 0.22 2.51 -1.09
CA GLY A 17 0.70 1.15 -1.35
C GLY A 17 2.15 1.14 -1.77
N ILE A 18 3.01 0.42 -1.05
CA ILE A 18 4.45 0.32 -1.31
C ILE A 18 4.82 -1.12 -1.62
N SER A 19 5.40 -1.35 -2.79
CA SER A 19 5.91 -2.65 -3.20
C SER A 19 7.30 -2.50 -3.82
N SER A 20 8.06 -3.57 -3.80
CA SER A 20 9.38 -3.64 -4.45
C SER A 20 9.59 -5.03 -5.05
N CYS A 21 10.36 -5.12 -6.12
CA CYS A 21 10.86 -6.38 -6.66
C CYS A 21 12.40 -6.36 -6.74
N TYR A 22 12.98 -7.51 -7.06
CA TYR A 22 14.40 -7.64 -7.36
C TYR A 22 14.57 -7.95 -8.83
N ASP A 23 15.60 -7.39 -9.45
CA ASP A 23 15.99 -7.79 -10.80
C ASP A 23 16.77 -9.12 -10.78
N LYS A 24 17.14 -9.60 -11.98
CA LYS A 24 17.94 -10.82 -12.14
C LYS A 24 19.35 -10.72 -11.53
N PHE A 25 19.83 -9.52 -11.25
CA PHE A 25 21.12 -9.27 -10.61
C PHE A 25 21.00 -9.01 -9.10
N GLN A 26 19.81 -9.24 -8.52
CA GLN A 26 19.53 -8.98 -7.10
C GLN A 26 19.53 -7.50 -6.71
N ASN A 27 19.52 -6.57 -7.69
CA ASN A 27 19.30 -5.18 -7.38
C ASN A 27 17.82 -4.96 -7.04
N LYS A 28 17.57 -4.24 -5.96
CA LYS A 28 16.21 -3.90 -5.57
C LYS A 28 15.66 -2.83 -6.50
N ILE A 29 14.65 -3.21 -7.26
CA ILE A 29 13.86 -2.23 -7.99
C ILE A 29 12.79 -1.75 -7.03
N PHE A 30 12.80 -0.47 -6.79
CA PHE A 30 11.69 0.13 -6.12
C PHE A 30 10.46 -0.02 -6.97
N GLY A 31 9.58 -0.67 -6.32
CA GLY A 31 8.23 -0.51 -6.67
C GLY A 31 7.79 0.88 -6.28
N VAL A 32 6.79 1.18 -6.76
CA VAL A 32 5.92 2.25 -6.82
C VAL A 32 5.26 2.43 -5.49
N SER A 33 5.17 3.63 -5.00
CA SER A 33 4.07 3.97 -4.15
C SER A 33 2.91 4.44 -5.03
N GLN A 34 1.76 3.92 -4.71
CA GLN A 34 0.52 4.41 -5.28
C GLN A 34 -0.27 5.08 -4.18
N ILE A 35 -0.76 6.26 -4.47
CA ILE A 35 -1.63 6.99 -3.55
C ILE A 35 -3.06 6.84 -4.02
N PHE A 36 -3.89 6.44 -3.06
CA PHE A 36 -5.33 6.38 -3.19
C PHE A 36 -5.95 7.32 -2.16
N GLU A 37 -7.06 7.94 -2.51
CA GLU A 37 -7.96 8.51 -1.53
C GLU A 37 -8.64 7.40 -0.72
N TYR A 38 -9.20 7.77 0.41
CA TYR A 38 -9.98 6.87 1.27
C TYR A 38 -11.09 6.10 0.53
N ASN A 39 -11.67 6.70 -0.49
CA ASN A 39 -12.76 6.13 -1.31
C ASN A 39 -12.26 5.20 -2.42
N GLY A 40 -10.94 5.03 -2.52
CA GLY A 40 -10.29 4.20 -3.53
C GLY A 40 -10.02 4.90 -4.85
N ASN A 41 -10.29 6.19 -4.97
CA ASN A 41 -9.86 6.95 -6.13
C ASN A 41 -8.33 6.93 -6.20
N TYR A 42 -7.83 6.62 -7.38
CA TYR A 42 -6.43 6.64 -7.67
C TYR A 42 -5.96 8.07 -7.94
N ILE A 43 -4.90 8.50 -7.26
CA ILE A 43 -4.38 9.87 -7.40
C ILE A 43 -3.12 9.88 -8.26
N VAL A 44 -2.11 9.14 -7.84
CA VAL A 44 -0.81 9.18 -8.51
C VAL A 44 -0.04 7.88 -8.33
N THR A 45 0.67 7.50 -9.39
CA THR A 45 1.76 6.53 -9.33
C THR A 45 3.06 7.27 -9.57
N ASP A 46 4.02 6.99 -8.74
CA ASP A 46 5.41 7.31 -9.05
C ASP A 46 6.23 6.02 -8.95
N CYS A 47 7.24 5.88 -9.75
CA CYS A 47 8.07 4.69 -9.83
C CYS A 47 9.52 5.12 -9.71
N THR A 48 10.28 4.58 -8.78
CA THR A 48 11.70 4.91 -8.68
C THR A 48 12.53 4.06 -9.63
N PRO A 49 13.58 4.63 -10.22
CA PRO A 49 14.55 3.87 -10.99
C PRO A 49 15.24 2.83 -10.12
N LEU A 50 15.88 1.87 -10.78
CA LEU A 50 16.80 0.93 -10.16
C LEU A 50 17.79 1.67 -9.30
N THR A 51 17.77 1.34 -8.01
CA THR A 51 18.71 1.91 -7.05
C THR A 51 19.58 0.80 -6.52
N ASN A 52 20.85 1.09 -6.39
CA ASN A 52 21.75 0.29 -5.60
C ASN A 52 21.20 0.21 -4.16
N MET A 53 21.40 -0.92 -3.47
CA MET A 53 20.95 -1.07 -2.08
C MET A 53 21.55 -0.01 -1.13
N ASN A 54 22.69 0.55 -1.47
CA ASN A 54 23.31 1.62 -0.69
C ASN A 54 22.56 2.95 -0.78
N ASP A 55 21.90 3.20 -1.92
CA ASP A 55 21.17 4.45 -2.19
C ASP A 55 19.68 4.29 -1.90
N TYR A 56 19.27 3.10 -1.43
CA TYR A 56 17.87 2.72 -1.25
C TYR A 56 17.12 3.65 -0.32
N GLU A 57 17.69 3.98 0.83
CA GLU A 57 17.05 4.82 1.84
C GLU A 57 16.78 6.22 1.27
N GLU A 58 17.80 6.83 0.67
CA GLU A 58 17.71 8.18 0.14
C GLU A 58 16.74 8.27 -1.05
N ALA A 59 16.80 7.29 -1.96
CA ALA A 59 15.88 7.23 -3.09
C ALA A 59 14.41 7.04 -2.62
N PHE A 60 14.19 6.18 -1.62
CA PHE A 60 12.88 5.97 -1.06
C PHE A 60 12.36 7.23 -0.35
N GLU A 61 13.21 7.91 0.40
CA GLU A 61 12.86 9.16 1.08
C GLU A 61 12.47 10.26 0.07
N ARG A 62 13.31 10.52 -0.93
CA ARG A 62 13.03 11.52 -1.98
C ARG A 62 11.72 11.25 -2.70
N TYR A 63 11.53 10.01 -3.01
CA TYR A 63 10.35 9.52 -3.69
C TYR A 63 9.08 9.70 -2.87
N LEU A 64 9.08 9.23 -1.62
CA LEU A 64 7.95 9.37 -0.72
C LEU A 64 7.61 10.84 -0.46
N GLU A 65 8.63 11.68 -0.32
CA GLU A 65 8.46 13.13 -0.17
C GLU A 65 7.80 13.76 -1.39
N SER A 66 8.30 13.47 -2.59
CA SER A 66 7.72 13.97 -3.84
C SER A 66 6.28 13.54 -4.01
N THR A 67 6.01 12.27 -3.71
CA THR A 67 4.68 11.68 -3.85
C THR A 67 3.68 12.31 -2.86
N LEU A 68 4.09 12.50 -1.61
CA LEU A 68 3.25 13.16 -0.61
C LEU A 68 3.05 14.65 -0.92
N LYS A 69 4.07 15.37 -1.37
CA LYS A 69 3.91 16.75 -1.82
C LYS A 69 2.86 16.85 -2.91
N ASN A 70 2.97 16.03 -3.95
CA ASN A 70 2.01 16.02 -5.04
C ASN A 70 0.58 15.68 -4.60
N ALA A 71 0.41 14.79 -3.65
CA ALA A 71 -0.90 14.45 -3.12
C ALA A 71 -1.50 15.55 -2.24
N LEU A 72 -0.69 16.12 -1.34
CA LEU A 72 -1.13 17.13 -0.38
C LEU A 72 -1.42 18.47 -1.06
N PHE A 73 -0.63 18.86 -2.07
CA PHE A 73 -0.81 20.13 -2.78
C PHE A 73 -1.95 20.13 -3.81
N ARG A 74 -2.37 18.95 -4.30
CA ARG A 74 -3.47 18.88 -5.28
C ARG A 74 -4.83 19.20 -4.70
N GLU A 75 -5.04 19.02 -3.40
CA GLU A 75 -6.40 18.94 -2.90
C GLU A 75 -6.89 20.05 -1.96
N ASN A 76 -6.09 20.91 -1.41
CA ASN A 76 -6.57 22.09 -0.69
C ASN A 76 -5.50 22.70 0.23
N GLU A 77 -5.13 23.90 -0.06
CA GLU A 77 -4.27 24.77 0.76
C GLU A 77 -4.81 25.04 2.19
N ASN A 78 -6.07 24.66 2.46
CA ASN A 78 -6.76 24.99 3.73
C ASN A 78 -6.87 23.84 4.74
N LYS A 79 -6.59 22.60 4.34
CA LYS A 79 -6.66 21.46 5.27
C LYS A 79 -5.31 21.20 5.92
N LYS A 80 -5.26 21.19 7.24
CA LYS A 80 -4.05 20.94 8.02
C LYS A 80 -4.01 19.58 8.71
N GLU A 81 -5.08 18.78 8.58
CA GLU A 81 -5.17 17.47 9.22
C GLU A 81 -5.25 16.35 8.19
N PHE A 82 -4.28 15.44 8.27
CA PHE A 82 -4.16 14.32 7.34
C PHE A 82 -4.00 12.99 8.08
N ARG A 83 -4.47 11.92 7.43
CA ARG A 83 -4.18 10.55 7.84
C ARG A 83 -3.50 9.83 6.69
N LEU A 84 -2.35 9.22 6.97
CA LEU A 84 -1.56 8.46 6.00
C LEU A 84 -1.52 6.98 6.41
N ILE A 85 -2.01 6.08 5.57
CA ILE A 85 -1.98 4.64 5.82
C ILE A 85 -1.06 3.98 4.81
N PHE A 86 0.08 3.48 5.27
CA PHE A 86 1.07 2.81 4.44
C PHE A 86 0.80 1.31 4.42
N HIS A 87 0.50 0.76 3.25
CA HIS A 87 0.41 -0.68 3.01
C HIS A 87 1.72 -1.20 2.45
N ILE A 88 2.37 -2.11 3.15
CA ILE A 88 3.69 -2.65 2.82
C ILE A 88 3.60 -4.18 2.76
N ASN A 89 4.17 -4.80 1.72
CA ASN A 89 4.12 -6.26 1.51
C ASN A 89 5.22 -7.05 2.24
N LYS A 90 6.17 -6.35 2.84
CA LYS A 90 7.25 -6.94 3.65
C LYS A 90 7.30 -6.25 5.00
N ALA A 91 7.76 -6.95 6.03
CA ALA A 91 8.02 -6.31 7.31
C ALA A 91 8.98 -5.12 7.10
N PRO A 92 8.60 -3.92 7.53
CA PRO A 92 9.39 -2.72 7.29
C PRO A 92 10.70 -2.78 8.08
N SER A 93 11.80 -2.45 7.41
CA SER A 93 13.10 -2.36 8.02
C SER A 93 13.27 -1.08 8.83
N ASN A 94 13.75 -1.18 10.05
CA ASN A 94 14.12 -0.01 10.86
C ASN A 94 15.17 0.86 10.18
N LYS A 95 16.09 0.21 9.47
CA LYS A 95 17.23 0.87 8.83
C LYS A 95 16.84 1.66 7.60
N TYR A 96 15.79 1.24 6.88
CA TYR A 96 15.45 1.81 5.58
C TYR A 96 14.06 2.46 5.59
N GLU A 97 13.02 1.65 5.44
CA GLU A 97 11.67 2.15 5.19
C GLU A 97 11.14 3.00 6.36
N ILE A 98 11.33 2.55 7.57
CA ILE A 98 10.83 3.28 8.76
C ILE A 98 11.58 4.59 8.94
N LYS A 99 12.90 4.58 8.76
CA LYS A 99 13.71 5.79 8.87
C LYS A 99 13.28 6.82 7.82
N ALA A 100 13.14 6.40 6.57
CA ALA A 100 12.71 7.27 5.48
C ALA A 100 11.29 7.83 5.71
N ILE A 101 10.34 6.99 6.14
CA ILE A 101 8.98 7.45 6.48
C ILE A 101 9.04 8.51 7.59
N ASN A 102 9.79 8.27 8.66
CA ASN A 102 9.91 9.24 9.75
C ASN A 102 10.58 10.54 9.32
N ASN A 103 11.62 10.46 8.49
CA ASN A 103 12.30 11.64 7.95
C ASN A 103 11.34 12.49 7.11
N VAL A 104 10.55 11.85 6.26
CA VAL A 104 9.57 12.53 5.42
C VAL A 104 8.48 13.14 6.28
N LEU A 105 7.87 12.40 7.20
CA LEU A 105 6.84 12.93 8.11
C LEU A 105 7.35 14.11 8.92
N ASN A 106 8.62 14.10 9.30
CA ASN A 106 9.25 15.23 9.99
C ASN A 106 9.32 16.52 9.14
N LYS A 107 9.38 16.40 7.81
CA LYS A 107 9.36 17.54 6.89
C LYS A 107 7.96 18.17 6.77
N PHE A 108 6.92 17.42 7.14
CA PHE A 108 5.52 17.85 7.10
C PHE A 108 4.94 18.17 8.49
N LYS A 109 5.79 18.53 9.47
CA LYS A 109 5.35 18.83 10.85
C LYS A 109 4.37 20.01 10.99
N GLU A 110 4.30 20.86 9.99
CA GLU A 110 3.32 21.94 9.92
C GLU A 110 1.89 21.46 9.76
N TYR A 111 1.73 20.20 9.30
CA TYR A 111 0.46 19.53 9.19
C TYR A 111 0.27 18.59 10.38
N ASN A 112 -0.95 18.49 10.88
CA ASN A 112 -1.31 17.49 11.89
C ASN A 112 -1.49 16.14 11.18
N VAL A 113 -0.40 15.35 11.07
CA VAL A 113 -0.38 14.08 10.36
C VAL A 113 -0.47 12.92 11.34
N SER A 114 -1.57 12.18 11.31
CA SER A 114 -1.64 10.84 11.90
C SER A 114 -1.27 9.79 10.87
N TYR A 115 -0.58 8.71 11.27
CA TYR A 115 -0.19 7.68 10.31
C TYR A 115 -0.26 6.26 10.89
N ALA A 116 -0.47 5.30 10.00
CA ALA A 116 -0.35 3.88 10.27
C ALA A 116 0.59 3.23 9.25
N ILE A 117 1.48 2.36 9.72
CA ILE A 117 2.31 1.49 8.89
C ILE A 117 1.77 0.09 9.05
N VAL A 118 1.24 -0.48 7.96
CA VAL A 118 0.51 -1.73 7.96
C VAL A 118 1.21 -2.75 7.08
N HIS A 119 1.75 -3.79 7.69
CA HIS A 119 2.33 -4.91 6.98
C HIS A 119 1.24 -5.90 6.60
N LEU A 120 1.03 -6.08 5.29
CA LEU A 120 0.08 -7.03 4.71
C LEU A 120 0.83 -8.31 4.33
N ASN A 121 0.77 -9.30 5.22
CA ASN A 121 1.52 -10.54 5.06
C ASN A 121 0.61 -11.64 4.50
N TYR A 122 0.96 -12.14 3.32
CA TYR A 122 0.27 -13.27 2.66
C TYR A 122 1.00 -14.61 2.86
N ASN A 123 2.21 -14.58 3.46
CA ASN A 123 3.03 -15.76 3.66
C ASN A 123 3.33 -15.98 5.16
N HIS A 124 2.42 -16.66 5.83
CA HIS A 124 2.49 -16.97 7.26
C HIS A 124 1.84 -18.34 7.55
N ASN A 125 1.99 -18.84 8.78
CA ASN A 125 1.55 -20.17 9.16
C ASN A 125 0.12 -20.24 9.73
N PHE A 126 -0.55 -19.11 9.94
CA PHE A 126 -1.93 -19.12 10.45
C PHE A 126 -2.89 -19.73 9.44
N ARG A 127 -3.84 -20.50 9.96
CA ARG A 127 -4.92 -21.11 9.18
C ARG A 127 -6.24 -20.87 9.92
N VAL A 128 -7.30 -20.63 9.16
CA VAL A 128 -8.66 -20.46 9.70
C VAL A 128 -9.52 -21.60 9.21
N PHE A 129 -10.15 -22.31 10.14
CA PHE A 129 -11.05 -23.41 9.87
C PHE A 129 -12.45 -23.11 10.43
N ASN A 130 -13.47 -23.54 9.71
CA ASN A 130 -14.84 -23.47 10.20
C ASN A 130 -15.17 -24.71 11.03
N ASN A 131 -15.59 -24.53 12.27
CA ASN A 131 -15.94 -25.62 13.19
C ASN A 131 -17.21 -26.39 12.77
N GLU A 132 -18.06 -25.85 11.89
CA GLU A 132 -19.29 -26.48 11.44
C GLU A 132 -19.07 -27.57 10.40
N GLY A 133 -17.84 -27.97 10.13
CA GLY A 133 -17.50 -29.01 9.14
C GLY A 133 -17.79 -28.63 7.69
N LYS A 134 -18.21 -27.41 7.43
CA LYS A 134 -18.34 -26.87 6.08
C LYS A 134 -16.99 -26.36 5.62
N GLU A 135 -16.57 -26.75 4.43
CA GLU A 135 -15.26 -26.41 3.85
C GLU A 135 -15.02 -24.91 3.64
N ASN A 136 -16.01 -24.05 3.89
CA ASN A 136 -15.98 -22.65 3.49
C ASN A 136 -15.94 -21.72 4.68
N ASN A 137 -14.85 -20.99 4.84
CA ASN A 137 -14.80 -19.82 5.69
C ASN A 137 -15.61 -18.69 5.06
N ARG A 138 -16.30 -17.91 5.89
CA ARG A 138 -17.01 -16.72 5.41
C ARG A 138 -16.00 -15.66 4.98
N LYS A 139 -16.18 -15.13 3.78
CA LYS A 139 -15.43 -13.98 3.30
C LYS A 139 -15.71 -12.75 4.17
N GLY A 140 -14.65 -11.98 4.48
CA GLY A 140 -14.75 -10.81 5.33
C GLY A 140 -14.77 -11.12 6.84
N LEU A 141 -14.66 -12.40 7.24
CA LEU A 141 -14.42 -12.72 8.63
C LEU A 141 -13.03 -12.21 9.02
N TYR A 142 -12.95 -11.49 10.14
CA TYR A 142 -11.67 -11.13 10.72
C TYR A 142 -11.56 -11.55 12.18
N ILE A 143 -10.35 -11.91 12.60
CA ILE A 143 -10.04 -12.45 13.92
C ILE A 143 -8.85 -11.66 14.47
N ASN A 144 -9.06 -10.96 15.57
CA ASN A 144 -7.98 -10.29 16.28
C ASN A 144 -7.12 -11.32 17.01
N ILE A 145 -5.81 -11.34 16.74
CA ILE A 145 -4.84 -12.24 17.38
C ILE A 145 -4.24 -11.55 18.62
N ASP A 146 -3.83 -10.31 18.47
CA ASP A 146 -3.26 -9.48 19.51
C ASP A 146 -3.62 -8.01 19.32
N GLU A 147 -2.97 -7.12 20.04
CA GLU A 147 -3.22 -5.67 19.98
C GLU A 147 -2.97 -5.07 18.58
N ASN A 148 -2.07 -5.65 17.82
CA ASN A 148 -1.62 -5.11 16.53
C ASN A 148 -1.95 -5.99 15.34
N LYS A 149 -2.33 -7.27 15.57
CA LYS A 149 -2.49 -8.25 14.50
C LYS A 149 -3.91 -8.75 14.35
N THR A 150 -4.33 -8.83 13.10
CA THR A 150 -5.65 -9.33 12.70
C THR A 150 -5.50 -10.28 11.53
N LEU A 151 -6.23 -11.38 11.53
CA LEU A 151 -6.42 -12.26 10.38
C LEU A 151 -7.71 -11.86 9.65
N LEU A 152 -7.64 -11.74 8.34
CA LEU A 152 -8.79 -11.41 7.48
C LEU A 152 -8.96 -12.44 6.38
N THR A 153 -10.14 -13.05 6.28
CA THR A 153 -10.48 -13.99 5.20
C THR A 153 -10.95 -13.23 3.95
N LEU A 154 -10.27 -13.43 2.83
CA LEU A 154 -10.55 -12.75 1.57
C LEU A 154 -11.26 -13.66 0.53
N SER A 155 -11.46 -14.92 0.86
CA SER A 155 -12.09 -15.90 -0.03
C SER A 155 -12.85 -16.95 0.78
N ASP A 156 -14.03 -17.32 0.32
CA ASP A 156 -14.89 -18.33 0.98
C ASP A 156 -14.29 -19.74 0.98
N LYS A 157 -13.31 -20.02 0.16
CA LYS A 157 -12.68 -21.33 0.01
C LYS A 157 -11.25 -21.41 0.55
N SER A 158 -10.72 -20.32 1.05
CA SER A 158 -9.33 -20.29 1.49
C SER A 158 -9.22 -20.43 3.01
N ILE A 159 -8.40 -21.37 3.44
CA ILE A 159 -7.98 -21.48 4.85
C ILE A 159 -6.83 -20.54 5.17
N ASN A 160 -6.24 -19.86 4.16
CA ASN A 160 -5.14 -18.94 4.32
C ASN A 160 -5.68 -17.50 4.39
N PRO A 161 -5.81 -16.92 5.58
CA PRO A 161 -6.22 -15.52 5.73
C PRO A 161 -5.08 -14.57 5.32
N LEU A 162 -5.39 -13.30 5.17
CA LEU A 162 -4.40 -12.23 5.19
C LEU A 162 -4.06 -11.90 6.64
N LEU A 163 -2.78 -11.86 6.99
CA LEU A 163 -2.32 -11.31 8.26
C LEU A 163 -2.04 -9.82 8.09
N ILE A 164 -2.76 -9.02 8.85
CA ILE A 164 -2.62 -7.58 8.94
C ILE A 164 -1.87 -7.30 10.24
N ASP A 165 -0.73 -6.64 10.15
CA ASP A 165 0.13 -6.29 11.29
C ASP A 165 0.37 -4.79 11.30
N VAL A 166 -0.21 -4.08 12.26
CA VAL A 166 -0.05 -2.63 12.42
C VAL A 166 1.21 -2.36 13.25
N ASP A 167 2.16 -1.69 12.66
CA ASP A 167 3.44 -1.40 13.32
C ASP A 167 3.24 -0.55 14.59
N ASN A 168 3.93 -0.93 15.66
CA ASN A 168 3.84 -0.28 16.97
C ASN A 168 4.21 1.22 16.97
N ARG A 169 4.95 1.68 15.97
CA ARG A 169 5.35 3.09 15.80
C ARG A 169 4.27 3.94 15.16
N SER A 170 3.18 3.33 14.69
CA SER A 170 2.04 4.04 14.14
C SER A 170 1.38 4.93 15.19
N THR A 171 0.96 6.13 14.76
CA THR A 171 0.18 7.05 15.61
C THR A 171 -1.32 6.80 15.50
N PHE A 172 -1.77 6.17 14.41
CA PHE A 172 -3.13 5.69 14.22
C PHE A 172 -3.14 4.15 14.27
N LYS A 173 -3.88 3.58 15.23
CA LYS A 173 -3.85 2.14 15.54
C LYS A 173 -5.23 1.49 15.59
N ASP A 174 -6.25 2.11 15.01
CA ASP A 174 -7.58 1.52 14.93
C ASP A 174 -7.56 0.31 13.97
N LYS A 175 -7.36 -0.87 14.54
CA LYS A 175 -7.30 -2.13 13.81
C LYS A 175 -8.57 -2.44 13.04
N ASP A 176 -9.72 -2.17 13.65
CA ASP A 176 -11.01 -2.50 13.07
C ASP A 176 -11.27 -1.63 11.84
N TYR A 177 -10.95 -0.34 11.95
CA TYR A 177 -11.00 0.58 10.83
C TYR A 177 -10.06 0.14 9.70
N ILE A 178 -8.78 -0.10 10.01
CA ILE A 178 -7.77 -0.52 9.04
C ILE A 178 -8.17 -1.85 8.37
N THR A 179 -8.66 -2.82 9.14
CA THR A 179 -9.08 -4.13 8.61
C THR A 179 -10.26 -4.00 7.65
N LYS A 180 -11.27 -3.21 8.00
CA LYS A 180 -12.42 -2.91 7.13
C LYS A 180 -11.98 -2.21 5.85
N GLN A 181 -11.10 -1.23 5.95
CA GLN A 181 -10.55 -0.52 4.79
C GLN A 181 -9.82 -1.48 3.85
N ILE A 182 -8.92 -2.33 4.37
CA ILE A 182 -8.21 -3.34 3.60
C ILE A 182 -9.18 -4.28 2.89
N TYR A 183 -10.23 -4.73 3.57
CA TYR A 183 -11.27 -5.56 2.96
C TYR A 183 -11.90 -4.87 1.75
N TRP A 184 -12.29 -3.60 1.87
CA TRP A 184 -12.88 -2.85 0.78
C TRP A 184 -11.90 -2.61 -0.38
N PHE A 185 -10.63 -2.37 -0.08
CA PHE A 185 -9.60 -2.23 -1.11
C PHE A 185 -9.34 -3.52 -1.92
N CYS A 186 -9.79 -4.67 -1.44
CA CYS A 186 -9.81 -5.90 -2.25
C CYS A 186 -10.92 -5.91 -3.32
N HIS A 187 -11.93 -5.04 -3.20
CA HIS A 187 -13.05 -4.95 -4.14
C HIS A 187 -12.85 -3.88 -5.23
N LEU A 188 -11.81 -3.08 -5.15
CA LEU A 188 -11.58 -1.94 -6.05
C LEU A 188 -10.77 -2.26 -7.30
N SER A 189 -10.46 -3.53 -7.57
CA SER A 189 -9.65 -3.92 -8.72
C SER A 189 -10.38 -3.66 -10.03
N PHE A 190 -9.77 -2.88 -10.94
CA PHE A 190 -10.27 -2.70 -12.30
C PHE A 190 -10.09 -3.95 -13.18
N ARG A 191 -9.31 -4.93 -12.75
CA ARG A 191 -9.03 -6.16 -13.51
C ARG A 191 -10.12 -7.22 -13.38
N SER A 192 -10.98 -7.13 -12.38
CA SER A 192 -11.99 -8.14 -12.10
C SER A 192 -13.16 -7.56 -11.32
N PHE A 193 -14.37 -8.00 -11.65
CA PHE A 193 -15.56 -7.75 -10.84
C PHE A 193 -15.60 -8.60 -9.56
N ILE A 194 -14.79 -9.68 -9.53
CA ILE A 194 -14.66 -10.53 -8.35
C ILE A 194 -13.58 -9.93 -7.46
N PRO A 195 -13.84 -9.80 -6.15
CA PRO A 195 -12.85 -9.30 -5.22
C PRO A 195 -11.52 -10.03 -5.28
N SER A 196 -10.46 -9.28 -5.34
CA SER A 196 -9.10 -9.81 -5.39
C SER A 196 -8.67 -10.40 -4.04
N LYS A 197 -7.81 -11.42 -4.06
CA LYS A 197 -7.13 -11.90 -2.86
C LYS A 197 -6.10 -10.90 -2.32
N ARG A 198 -5.74 -9.89 -3.10
CA ARG A 198 -4.82 -8.81 -2.72
C ARG A 198 -5.51 -7.48 -2.87
N THR A 199 -5.21 -6.56 -1.98
CA THR A 199 -5.66 -5.18 -2.10
C THR A 199 -5.06 -4.52 -3.34
N VAL A 200 -5.78 -3.59 -3.95
CA VAL A 200 -5.25 -2.81 -5.09
C VAL A 200 -3.99 -2.05 -4.70
N THR A 201 -3.90 -1.58 -3.47
CA THR A 201 -2.73 -0.90 -2.89
C THR A 201 -1.46 -1.78 -2.86
N MET A 202 -1.60 -3.10 -2.93
CA MET A 202 -0.49 -4.05 -3.02
C MET A 202 -0.32 -4.62 -4.42
N GLN A 203 -1.43 -4.88 -5.12
CA GLN A 203 -1.41 -5.51 -6.42
C GLN A 203 -0.86 -4.58 -7.51
N TYR A 204 -1.27 -3.32 -7.48
CA TYR A 204 -0.87 -2.37 -8.51
C TYR A 204 0.61 -1.99 -8.42
N PRO A 205 1.16 -1.60 -7.25
CA PRO A 205 2.60 -1.40 -7.10
C PRO A 205 3.43 -2.61 -7.52
N TYR A 206 2.97 -3.82 -7.21
CA TYR A 206 3.64 -5.05 -7.62
C TYR A 206 3.65 -5.20 -9.16
N LEU A 207 2.52 -4.96 -9.82
CA LEU A 207 2.41 -5.06 -11.28
C LEU A 207 3.33 -4.05 -11.97
N ILE A 208 3.36 -2.82 -11.49
CA ILE A 208 4.21 -1.78 -12.05
C ILE A 208 5.68 -2.13 -11.86
N SER A 209 6.09 -2.51 -10.66
CA SER A 209 7.50 -2.86 -10.40
C SER A 209 7.96 -4.03 -11.29
N ARG A 210 7.10 -5.02 -11.50
CA ARG A 210 7.36 -6.14 -12.38
C ARG A 210 7.45 -5.70 -13.84
N LEU A 211 6.46 -4.95 -14.32
CA LEU A 211 6.42 -4.48 -15.70
C LEU A 211 7.59 -3.55 -16.00
N THR A 212 7.93 -2.62 -15.13
CA THR A 212 9.10 -1.74 -15.26
C THR A 212 10.39 -2.56 -15.35
N ASN A 213 10.50 -3.65 -14.58
CA ASN A 213 11.66 -4.54 -14.67
C ASN A 213 11.79 -5.24 -16.01
N GLU A 214 10.68 -5.58 -16.65
CA GLU A 214 10.66 -6.18 -17.98
C GLU A 214 10.96 -5.15 -19.07
N ILE A 215 10.32 -3.99 -19.02
CA ILE A 215 10.43 -2.93 -20.04
C ILE A 215 11.84 -2.32 -20.10
N LYS A 216 12.51 -2.14 -18.97
CA LYS A 216 13.87 -1.56 -18.92
C LYS A 216 14.91 -2.35 -19.73
N GLN A 217 14.59 -3.58 -20.16
CA GLN A 217 15.46 -4.40 -21.00
C GLN A 217 15.30 -4.08 -22.50
N ILE A 218 14.36 -3.21 -22.85
CA ILE A 218 14.12 -2.77 -24.22
C ILE A 218 15.10 -1.63 -24.56
N ASP A 219 15.80 -1.77 -25.66
CA ASP A 219 16.72 -0.74 -26.12
C ASP A 219 15.98 0.59 -26.36
N GLY A 220 16.57 1.68 -25.88
CA GLY A 220 15.98 3.02 -25.98
C GLY A 220 14.89 3.32 -24.93
N TRP A 221 14.69 2.41 -23.95
CA TRP A 221 13.79 2.70 -22.84
C TRP A 221 14.31 3.84 -21.96
N ASP A 222 13.50 4.87 -21.80
CA ASP A 222 13.76 5.99 -20.89
C ASP A 222 12.68 6.01 -19.79
N TYR A 223 13.14 6.08 -18.56
CA TYR A 223 12.29 6.17 -17.37
C TYR A 223 11.42 7.43 -17.35
N GLU A 224 11.90 8.54 -17.91
CA GLU A 224 11.17 9.80 -18.01
C GLU A 224 9.84 9.64 -18.77
N LEU A 225 9.73 8.64 -19.65
CA LEU A 225 8.48 8.34 -20.36
C LEU A 225 7.34 7.97 -19.42
N LEU A 226 7.65 7.37 -18.26
CA LEU A 226 6.62 7.03 -17.26
C LEU A 226 6.08 8.24 -16.51
N LYS A 227 6.85 9.32 -16.39
CA LYS A 227 6.40 10.53 -15.69
C LYS A 227 5.19 11.17 -16.37
N GLY A 228 5.10 11.08 -17.70
CA GLY A 228 4.00 11.62 -18.48
C GLY A 228 2.68 10.85 -18.38
N ILE A 229 2.71 9.65 -17.83
CA ILE A 229 1.54 8.76 -17.73
C ILE A 229 1.27 8.27 -16.30
N GLY A 230 1.96 8.87 -15.30
CA GLY A 230 1.86 8.45 -13.89
C GLY A 230 0.47 8.59 -13.26
N ASP A 231 -0.38 9.43 -13.84
CA ASP A 231 -1.79 9.61 -13.46
C ASP A 231 -2.74 8.57 -14.10
N LYS A 232 -2.22 7.73 -14.99
CA LYS A 232 -2.99 6.72 -15.73
C LYS A 232 -2.70 5.31 -15.23
N LEU A 233 -3.69 4.43 -15.32
CA LEU A 233 -3.55 3.01 -14.98
C LEU A 233 -2.94 2.22 -16.16
N TRP A 234 -1.82 2.67 -16.70
CA TRP A 234 -1.14 2.13 -17.89
C TRP A 234 -0.65 0.68 -17.75
N PHE A 235 -0.56 0.19 -16.53
CA PHE A 235 -0.07 -1.15 -16.18
C PHE A 235 -1.18 -2.21 -16.07
N LEU A 236 -2.44 -1.89 -16.33
CA LEU A 236 -3.58 -2.81 -16.23
C LEU A 236 -3.89 -3.59 -17.51
#